data_8e9aa9aa53673972c1308dc840f05295
#
_entry.id   8e9aa9aa53673972c1308dc840f05295
#
_cell.length_a   1.000
_cell.length_b   1.000
_cell.length_c   1.000
_cell.angle_alpha   90.00
_cell.angle_beta   90.00
_cell.angle_gamma   90.00
#
_symmetry.space_group_name_H-M   'P 1'
#
loop_
_entity.id
_entity.type
_entity.pdbx_description
1 polymer ?
#
loop_
_entity_poly.entity_id
_entity_poly.type
_entity_poly.pdbx_seq_one_letter_code
_entity_poly.pdbx_strand_id
1 'polypeptide(L)'
;MTRSEDALETSTSDASLARSKARSAEIDLAIDQDPSRFRILTGDRPTGHLHLGHYFGTLRNRVLLQDRGVDTWVLVADYQVITDRDGVGPIRERVLGLVADYLAAGIDPERSTIFNHSAV
;
A
#
# COMPACT_ATOMS: atom_id res chain seq x y z
N MET A 1 40.20 -5.21 9.43
CA MET A 1 39.03 -5.93 9.97
C MET A 1 37.68 -5.44 9.44
N THR A 2 37.58 -4.26 8.89
CA THR A 2 36.33 -3.66 8.39
C THR A 2 35.92 -4.03 6.94
N ARG A 3 36.85 -4.56 6.13
CA ARG A 3 36.60 -4.83 4.70
C ARG A 3 35.89 -6.17 4.40
N SER A 4 35.93 -7.11 5.33
CA SER A 4 35.30 -8.43 5.16
C SER A 4 33.84 -8.47 5.64
N GLU A 5 33.50 -7.64 6.61
CA GLU A 5 32.10 -7.54 7.13
C GLU A 5 31.21 -6.81 6.14
N ASP A 6 31.69 -5.68 5.56
CA ASP A 6 30.95 -4.94 4.52
C ASP A 6 30.67 -5.78 3.26
N ALA A 7 31.62 -6.64 2.87
CA ALA A 7 31.45 -7.52 1.70
C ALA A 7 30.42 -8.65 1.97
N LEU A 8 30.32 -9.15 3.20
CA LEU A 8 29.35 -10.17 3.60
C LEU A 8 27.94 -9.58 3.69
N GLU A 9 27.79 -8.38 4.26
CA GLU A 9 26.50 -7.70 4.34
C GLU A 9 25.97 -7.31 2.95
N THR A 10 26.82 -6.80 2.07
CA THR A 10 26.45 -6.47 0.68
C THR A 10 26.01 -7.72 -0.10
N SER A 11 26.71 -8.83 0.05
CA SER A 11 26.37 -10.12 -0.57
C SER A 11 25.01 -10.66 -0.07
N THR A 12 24.73 -10.50 1.22
CA THR A 12 23.46 -10.95 1.82
C THR A 12 22.28 -10.06 1.36
N SER A 13 22.52 -8.75 1.25
CA SER A 13 21.52 -7.79 0.75
C SER A 13 21.18 -8.05 -0.73
N ASP A 14 22.19 -8.28 -1.58
CA ASP A 14 22.01 -8.55 -3.01
C ASP A 14 21.28 -9.88 -3.23
N ALA A 15 21.59 -10.91 -2.47
CA ALA A 15 20.89 -12.19 -2.51
C ALA A 15 19.42 -12.06 -2.04
N SER A 16 19.15 -11.23 -1.03
CA SER A 16 17.79 -10.93 -0.56
C SER A 16 16.99 -10.20 -1.63
N LEU A 17 17.58 -9.19 -2.27
CA LEU A 17 16.94 -8.44 -3.35
C LEU A 17 16.65 -9.33 -4.57
N ALA A 18 17.56 -10.20 -4.94
CA ALA A 18 17.36 -11.15 -6.04
C ALA A 18 16.20 -12.11 -5.76
N ARG A 19 16.10 -12.65 -4.54
CA ARG A 19 14.96 -13.48 -4.12
C ARG A 19 13.64 -12.73 -4.16
N SER A 20 13.62 -11.47 -3.69
CA SER A 20 12.41 -10.64 -3.71
C SER A 20 11.94 -10.35 -5.14
N LYS A 21 12.87 -10.07 -6.06
CA LYS A 21 12.56 -9.85 -7.48
C LYS A 21 12.02 -11.14 -8.14
N ALA A 22 12.64 -12.27 -7.88
CA ALA A 22 12.17 -13.55 -8.40
C ALA A 22 10.77 -13.89 -7.88
N ARG A 23 10.51 -13.70 -6.60
CA ARG A 23 9.19 -13.91 -5.99
C ARG A 23 8.13 -12.96 -6.56
N SER A 24 8.48 -11.70 -6.79
CA SER A 24 7.57 -10.75 -7.43
C SER A 24 7.17 -11.18 -8.83
N ALA A 25 8.12 -11.67 -9.63
CA ALA A 25 7.86 -12.15 -10.98
C ALA A 25 6.94 -13.39 -10.97
N GLU A 26 7.15 -14.33 -10.04
CA GLU A 26 6.26 -15.50 -9.88
C GLU A 26 4.83 -15.08 -9.53
N ILE A 27 4.68 -14.13 -8.60
CA ILE A 27 3.37 -13.61 -8.19
C ILE A 27 2.70 -12.89 -9.35
N ASP A 28 3.43 -12.07 -10.12
CA ASP A 28 2.90 -11.38 -11.28
C ASP A 28 2.32 -12.35 -12.32
N LEU A 29 3.05 -13.43 -12.65
CA LEU A 29 2.56 -14.46 -13.56
C LEU A 29 1.33 -15.19 -13.00
N ALA A 30 1.30 -15.48 -11.71
CA ALA A 30 0.17 -16.14 -11.07
C ALA A 30 -1.09 -15.23 -11.03
N ILE A 31 -0.93 -13.92 -10.86
CA ILE A 31 -2.02 -12.94 -10.96
C ILE A 31 -2.58 -12.88 -12.38
N ASP A 32 -1.72 -12.92 -13.40
CA ASP A 32 -2.17 -12.97 -14.81
C ASP A 32 -2.98 -14.21 -15.14
N GLN A 33 -2.68 -15.34 -14.50
CA GLN A 33 -3.41 -16.59 -14.69
C GLN A 33 -4.76 -16.61 -13.97
N ASP A 34 -4.80 -16.17 -12.71
CA ASP A 34 -6.02 -16.14 -11.90
C ASP A 34 -5.93 -15.06 -10.81
N PRO A 35 -6.31 -13.81 -11.10
CA PRO A 35 -6.25 -12.71 -10.14
C PRO A 35 -7.19 -12.90 -8.95
N SER A 36 -8.27 -13.68 -9.10
CA SER A 36 -9.27 -13.90 -8.05
C SER A 36 -8.72 -14.64 -6.82
N ARG A 37 -7.60 -15.35 -6.97
CA ARG A 37 -6.89 -16.02 -5.87
C ARG A 37 -6.11 -15.09 -4.97
N PHE A 38 -5.98 -13.83 -5.36
CA PHE A 38 -5.17 -12.86 -4.65
C PHE A 38 -6.02 -11.78 -4.00
N ARG A 39 -5.63 -11.41 -2.82
CA ARG A 39 -6.18 -10.26 -2.08
C ARG A 39 -5.03 -9.37 -1.64
N ILE A 40 -5.19 -8.07 -1.83
CA ILE A 40 -4.28 -7.07 -1.30
C ILE A 40 -5.00 -6.27 -0.21
N LEU A 41 -4.35 -6.13 0.94
CA LEU A 41 -4.72 -5.21 2.00
C LEU A 41 -3.63 -4.17 2.15
N THR A 42 -3.99 -2.92 1.97
CA THR A 42 -3.08 -1.78 2.16
C THR A 42 -3.80 -0.68 2.92
N GLY A 43 -3.07 0.33 3.40
CA GLY A 43 -3.72 1.45 4.05
C GLY A 43 -2.80 2.66 4.21
N ASP A 44 -3.43 3.79 4.48
CA ASP A 44 -2.74 5.04 4.76
C ASP A 44 -3.36 5.71 5.98
N ARG A 45 -2.56 6.50 6.70
CA ARG A 45 -3.05 7.34 7.80
C ARG A 45 -3.65 8.61 7.23
N PRO A 46 -4.84 9.06 7.72
CA PRO A 46 -5.47 10.31 7.28
C PRO A 46 -4.78 11.53 7.93
N THR A 47 -3.52 11.77 7.56
CA THR A 47 -2.70 12.87 8.07
C THR A 47 -2.78 14.13 7.24
N GLY A 48 -3.39 14.09 6.06
CA GLY A 48 -3.54 15.19 5.12
C GLY A 48 -3.80 14.67 3.71
N HIS A 49 -3.76 15.57 2.73
CA HIS A 49 -3.90 15.21 1.33
C HIS A 49 -2.75 14.33 0.83
N LEU A 50 -3.07 13.43 -0.07
CA LEU A 50 -2.07 12.64 -0.77
C LEU A 50 -1.31 13.54 -1.78
N HIS A 51 -0.09 13.17 -2.07
CA HIS A 51 0.75 13.86 -3.05
C HIS A 51 1.35 12.86 -4.05
N LEU A 52 2.08 13.37 -5.04
CA LEU A 52 2.67 12.55 -6.11
C LEU A 52 3.54 11.40 -5.59
N GLY A 53 4.22 11.57 -4.46
CA GLY A 53 5.01 10.50 -3.84
C GLY A 53 4.13 9.34 -3.39
N HIS A 54 2.94 9.58 -2.85
CA HIS A 54 1.97 8.54 -2.50
C HIS A 54 1.42 7.87 -3.77
N TYR A 55 1.13 8.65 -4.81
CA TYR A 55 0.63 8.11 -6.07
C TYR A 55 1.62 7.13 -6.70
N PHE A 56 2.84 7.56 -6.96
CA PHE A 56 3.85 6.71 -7.58
C PHE A 56 4.38 5.61 -6.65
N GLY A 57 4.42 5.86 -5.33
CA GLY A 57 4.92 4.91 -4.36
C GLY A 57 3.97 3.73 -4.12
N THR A 58 2.67 3.97 -4.07
CA THR A 58 1.70 2.93 -3.67
C THR A 58 0.40 2.93 -4.45
N LEU A 59 -0.27 4.08 -4.65
CA LEU A 59 -1.62 4.14 -5.20
C LEU A 59 -1.72 3.60 -6.62
N ARG A 60 -0.78 3.99 -7.49
CA ARG A 60 -0.72 3.49 -8.86
C ARG A 60 -0.72 1.97 -8.92
N ASN A 61 0.05 1.32 -8.06
CA ASN A 61 0.12 -0.15 -8.02
C ASN A 61 -1.19 -0.76 -7.51
N ARG A 62 -1.87 -0.13 -6.56
CA ARG A 62 -3.19 -0.56 -6.08
C ARG A 62 -4.21 -0.53 -7.21
N VAL A 63 -4.26 0.56 -7.98
CA VAL A 63 -5.14 0.71 -9.15
C VAL A 63 -4.83 -0.34 -10.21
N LEU A 64 -3.55 -0.54 -10.53
CA LEU A 64 -3.14 -1.56 -11.50
C LEU A 64 -3.56 -2.99 -11.07
N LEU A 65 -3.43 -3.34 -9.79
CA LEU A 65 -3.85 -4.64 -9.27
C LEU A 65 -5.38 -4.79 -9.29
N GLN A 66 -6.11 -3.72 -8.89
CA GLN A 66 -7.56 -3.66 -9.03
C GLN A 66 -8.00 -3.91 -10.47
N ASP A 67 -7.36 -3.24 -11.44
CA ASP A 67 -7.70 -3.33 -12.86
C ASP A 67 -7.41 -4.73 -13.45
N ARG A 68 -6.43 -5.43 -12.88
CA ARG A 68 -6.16 -6.84 -13.18
C ARG A 68 -7.14 -7.82 -12.51
N GLY A 69 -8.03 -7.34 -11.64
CA GLY A 69 -9.04 -8.16 -10.98
C GLY A 69 -8.64 -8.72 -9.61
N VAL A 70 -7.56 -8.24 -9.01
CA VAL A 70 -7.18 -8.60 -7.64
C VAL A 70 -8.15 -7.97 -6.65
N ASP A 71 -8.61 -8.76 -5.66
CA ASP A 71 -9.49 -8.28 -4.57
C ASP A 71 -8.74 -7.27 -3.70
N THR A 72 -9.05 -5.99 -3.87
CA THR A 72 -8.30 -4.87 -3.31
C THR A 72 -9.03 -4.24 -2.13
N TRP A 73 -8.36 -4.22 -0.97
CA TRP A 73 -8.87 -3.66 0.27
C TRP A 73 -7.98 -2.50 0.73
N VAL A 74 -8.58 -1.35 0.97
CA VAL A 74 -7.88 -0.12 1.35
C VAL A 74 -8.37 0.34 2.72
N LEU A 75 -7.49 0.26 3.70
CA LEU A 75 -7.74 0.68 5.07
C LEU A 75 -7.43 2.16 5.25
N VAL A 76 -8.37 2.91 5.78
CA VAL A 76 -8.10 4.23 6.36
C VAL A 76 -7.72 4.03 7.83
N ALA A 77 -6.44 4.24 8.14
CA ALA A 77 -5.87 3.98 9.45
C ALA A 77 -6.11 5.16 10.42
N ASP A 78 -7.38 5.41 10.76
CA ASP A 78 -7.82 6.53 11.60
C ASP A 78 -7.42 6.36 13.08
N TYR A 79 -7.42 5.15 13.64
CA TYR A 79 -6.95 4.92 15.00
C TYR A 79 -5.50 5.34 15.24
N GLN A 80 -4.62 5.16 14.27
CA GLN A 80 -3.22 5.53 14.38
C GLN A 80 -3.02 7.05 14.49
N VAL A 81 -3.94 7.86 13.97
CA VAL A 81 -3.91 9.32 14.10
C VAL A 81 -4.32 9.76 15.51
N ILE A 82 -5.23 9.03 16.14
CA ILE A 82 -5.70 9.33 17.51
C ILE A 82 -4.58 9.11 18.54
N THR A 83 -3.70 8.14 18.28
CA THR A 83 -2.58 7.80 19.17
C THR A 83 -1.35 8.66 18.95
N ASP A 84 -1.24 9.36 17.83
CA ASP A 84 -0.15 10.29 17.58
C ASP A 84 -0.33 11.58 18.40
N ARG A 85 0.75 12.01 19.10
CA ARG A 85 0.74 13.13 20.06
C ARG A 85 0.45 14.51 19.44
N ASP A 86 0.41 14.63 18.13
CA ASP A 86 0.30 15.90 17.40
C ASP A 86 -1.14 16.41 17.20
N GLY A 87 -2.05 15.96 18.03
CA GLY A 87 -3.38 16.54 18.13
C GLY A 87 -4.39 15.95 17.13
N VAL A 88 -5.54 15.61 17.69
CA VAL A 88 -6.74 15.20 16.99
C VAL A 88 -7.30 16.43 16.26
N GLY A 89 -6.74 16.77 15.10
CA GLY A 89 -7.36 17.72 14.18
C GLY A 89 -8.69 17.17 13.64
N PRO A 90 -9.33 17.81 12.67
CA PRO A 90 -10.61 17.37 12.12
C PRO A 90 -10.44 16.01 11.39
N ILE A 91 -10.38 14.91 12.16
CA ILE A 91 -10.16 13.55 11.64
C ILE A 91 -11.16 13.23 10.55
N ARG A 92 -12.44 13.58 10.74
CA ARG A 92 -13.48 13.32 9.77
C ARG A 92 -13.17 13.96 8.42
N GLU A 93 -12.73 15.22 8.42
CA GLU A 93 -12.38 15.93 7.19
C GLU A 93 -11.17 15.28 6.50
N ARG A 94 -10.18 14.87 7.28
CA ARG A 94 -8.99 14.19 6.77
C ARG A 94 -9.31 12.82 6.19
N VAL A 95 -10.20 12.06 6.82
CA VAL A 95 -10.70 10.78 6.29
C VAL A 95 -11.44 11.00 4.98
N LEU A 96 -12.36 11.95 4.92
CA LEU A 96 -13.09 12.27 3.69
C LEU A 96 -12.17 12.75 2.58
N GLY A 97 -11.18 13.60 2.89
CA GLY A 97 -10.17 14.04 1.94
C GLY A 97 -9.33 12.89 1.39
N LEU A 98 -8.89 11.98 2.25
CA LEU A 98 -8.12 10.80 1.86
C LEU A 98 -8.94 9.86 0.95
N VAL A 99 -10.21 9.62 1.28
CA VAL A 99 -11.10 8.81 0.44
C VAL A 99 -11.34 9.49 -0.91
N ALA A 100 -11.55 10.81 -0.93
CA ALA A 100 -11.68 11.56 -2.18
C ALA A 100 -10.42 11.44 -3.05
N ASP A 101 -9.23 11.50 -2.45
CA ASP A 101 -7.96 11.32 -3.15
C ASP A 101 -7.83 9.88 -3.72
N TYR A 102 -8.28 8.85 -3.01
CA TYR A 102 -8.31 7.48 -3.52
C TYR A 102 -9.20 7.36 -4.77
N LEU A 103 -10.41 7.91 -4.71
CA LEU A 103 -11.35 7.88 -5.85
C LEU A 103 -10.79 8.65 -7.04
N ALA A 104 -10.21 9.84 -6.80
CA ALA A 104 -9.57 10.64 -7.83
C ALA A 104 -8.37 9.94 -8.48
N ALA A 105 -7.62 9.13 -7.71
CA ALA A 105 -6.49 8.36 -8.22
C ALA A 105 -6.91 7.12 -9.03
N GLY A 106 -8.19 6.70 -8.97
CA GLY A 106 -8.72 5.59 -9.74
C GLY A 106 -9.09 4.34 -8.93
N ILE A 107 -9.08 4.41 -7.59
CA ILE A 107 -9.68 3.34 -6.77
C ILE A 107 -11.18 3.36 -6.99
N ASP A 108 -11.72 2.26 -7.48
CA ASP A 108 -13.13 2.10 -7.83
C ASP A 108 -13.87 1.43 -6.66
N PRO A 109 -14.86 2.11 -6.03
CA PRO A 109 -15.58 1.57 -4.88
C PRO A 109 -16.52 0.40 -5.25
N GLU A 110 -16.80 0.18 -6.52
CA GLU A 110 -17.58 -1.00 -6.97
C GLU A 110 -16.67 -2.24 -7.11
N ARG A 111 -15.36 -2.06 -7.20
CA ARG A 111 -14.36 -3.13 -7.42
C ARG A 111 -13.44 -3.33 -6.24
N SER A 112 -13.29 -2.32 -5.39
CA SER A 112 -12.40 -2.33 -4.22
C SER A 112 -13.18 -1.99 -2.95
N THR A 113 -12.75 -2.52 -1.82
CA THR A 113 -13.32 -2.20 -0.52
C THR A 113 -12.49 -1.12 0.17
N ILE A 114 -13.11 0.00 0.52
CA ILE A 114 -12.49 1.06 1.34
C ILE A 114 -13.18 1.04 2.70
N PHE A 115 -12.42 0.99 3.79
CA PHE A 115 -12.99 0.95 5.14
C PHE A 115 -12.13 1.68 6.16
N ASN A 116 -12.76 2.21 7.21
CA ASN A 116 -12.07 2.78 8.35
C ASN A 116 -11.71 1.71 9.36
N HIS A 117 -10.53 1.80 9.97
CA HIS A 117 -10.12 0.89 11.03
C HIS A 117 -11.06 0.96 12.24
N SER A 118 -11.58 2.12 12.57
CA SER A 118 -12.53 2.32 13.67
C SER A 118 -13.94 1.74 13.41
N ALA A 119 -14.23 1.26 12.20
CA ALA A 119 -15.53 0.71 11.83
C ALA A 119 -15.60 -0.83 11.84
N VAL A 120 -14.49 -1.48 12.22
CA VAL A 120 -14.36 -2.95 12.26
C VAL A 120 -13.92 -3.47 13.61
#